data_82548319827e3c9fa8f28da97e2cdf8c
#
_entry.id   82548319827e3c9fa8f28da97e2cdf8c
#
_cell.length_a   1.000
_cell.length_b   1.000
_cell.length_c   1.000
_cell.angle_alpha   90.00
_cell.angle_beta   90.00
_cell.angle_gamma   90.00
#
_symmetry.space_group_name_H-M   'P 1'
#
loop_
_entity.id
_entity.type
_entity.pdbx_description
1 polymer ?
#
loop_
_entity_poly.entity_id
_entity_poly.type
_entity_poly.pdbx_seq_one_letter_code
_entity_poly.pdbx_strand_id
1 'polypeptide(L)' 'MKEKGVVKWFNNAKGYGFIQRSSGEDVFVHFSAISMNGYRSLDNGSEVEFEVKKGPKGLQAENVEIA' A
#
# COMPACT_ATOMS: atom_id res chain seq x y z
N MET A 1 -13.76 3.32 -3.32
CA MET A 1 -13.25 2.92 -4.65
C MET A 1 -11.77 2.64 -4.59
N LYS A 2 -11.34 1.59 -5.25
CA LYS A 2 -9.92 1.27 -5.31
C LYS A 2 -9.23 2.04 -6.40
N GLU A 3 -7.99 2.41 -6.16
CA GLU A 3 -7.14 3.01 -7.18
C GLU A 3 -5.87 2.20 -7.32
N LYS A 4 -5.15 2.44 -8.40
CA LYS A 4 -3.91 1.72 -8.69
C LYS A 4 -2.69 2.56 -8.33
N GLY A 5 -1.65 1.89 -7.91
CA GLY A 5 -0.39 2.53 -7.62
C GLY A 5 0.75 1.53 -7.69
N VAL A 6 1.94 2.01 -7.39
CA VAL A 6 3.16 1.20 -7.43
C VAL A 6 3.82 1.27 -6.07
N VAL A 7 4.24 0.11 -5.57
CA VAL A 7 4.94 0.06 -4.28
C VAL A 7 6.28 0.75 -4.43
N LYS A 8 6.47 1.82 -3.68
CA LYS A 8 7.71 2.56 -3.70
C LYS A 8 8.78 1.80 -2.93
N TRP A 9 8.45 1.38 -1.73
CA TRP A 9 9.26 0.47 -0.93
C TRP A 9 8.40 -0.12 0.19
N PHE A 10 8.83 -1.26 0.69
CA PHE A 10 8.13 -1.90 1.80
C PHE A 10 9.16 -2.59 2.69
N ASN A 11 9.09 -2.33 3.99
CA ASN A 11 10.00 -2.95 4.96
C ASN A 11 9.28 -4.10 5.65
N ASN A 12 9.63 -5.32 5.23
CA ASN A 12 9.00 -6.52 5.78
C ASN A 12 9.28 -6.71 7.27
N ALA A 13 10.43 -6.27 7.73
CA ALA A 13 10.81 -6.40 9.13
C ALA A 13 9.97 -5.49 10.02
N LYS A 14 9.70 -4.29 9.57
CA LYS A 14 8.90 -3.32 10.32
C LYS A 14 7.42 -3.40 10.00
N GLY A 15 7.06 -4.00 8.87
CA GLY A 15 5.68 -4.21 8.49
C GLY A 15 4.98 -3.01 7.89
N TYR A 16 5.71 -2.08 7.28
CA TYR A 16 5.10 -0.93 6.62
C TYR A 16 5.92 -0.46 5.44
N GLY A 17 5.32 0.40 4.63
CA GLY A 17 5.97 0.97 3.48
C GLY A 17 5.14 2.07 2.88
N PHE A 18 5.47 2.43 1.64
CA PHE A 18 4.76 3.47 0.91
C PHE A 18 4.40 3.01 -0.49
N ILE A 19 3.22 3.42 -0.94
CA ILE A 19 2.74 3.18 -2.29
C ILE A 19 2.62 4.54 -2.97
N GLN A 20 3.16 4.64 -4.18
CA GLN A 20 3.02 5.85 -4.98
C GLN A 20 1.74 5.77 -5.80
N ARG A 21 0.86 6.74 -5.61
CA ARG A 21 -0.39 6.84 -6.38
C ARG A 21 -0.07 7.28 -7.81
N SER A 22 -1.00 7.02 -8.71
CA SER A 22 -0.86 7.46 -10.10
C SER A 22 -0.75 8.99 -10.20
N SER A 23 -1.28 9.71 -9.23
CA SER A 23 -1.18 11.17 -9.15
C SER A 23 0.20 11.64 -8.69
N GLY A 24 1.07 10.74 -8.24
CA GLY A 24 2.39 11.06 -7.75
C GLY A 24 2.52 11.18 -6.25
N GLU A 25 1.41 11.16 -5.53
CA GLU A 25 1.43 11.22 -4.07
C GLU A 25 1.78 9.88 -3.47
N ASP A 26 2.49 9.89 -2.34
CA ASP A 26 2.78 8.67 -1.59
C ASP A 26 1.71 8.46 -0.52
N VAL A 27 1.32 7.21 -0.32
CA VAL A 27 0.42 6.84 0.77
C VAL A 27 1.09 5.78 1.63
N PHE A 28 0.87 5.88 2.93
CA PHE A 28 1.40 4.93 3.89
C PHE A 28 0.62 3.61 3.81
N VAL A 29 1.33 2.49 3.88
CA VAL A 29 0.70 1.18 3.93
C VAL A 29 1.31 0.37 5.07
N HIS A 30 0.46 -0.28 5.85
CA HIS A 30 0.86 -1.18 6.92
C HIS A 30 0.50 -2.61 6.51
N PHE A 31 1.27 -3.58 6.99
CA PHE A 31 1.02 -4.98 6.58
C PHE A 31 -0.41 -5.44 6.90
N SER A 32 -1.03 -4.88 7.93
CA SER A 32 -2.40 -5.22 8.29
C SER A 32 -3.41 -4.73 7.26
N ALA A 33 -3.02 -3.80 6.40
CA ALA A 33 -3.87 -3.29 5.33
C ALA A 33 -3.82 -4.13 4.06
N ILE A 34 -2.93 -5.12 4.01
CA ILE A 34 -2.78 -5.98 2.85
C ILE A 34 -3.80 -7.11 2.94
N SER A 35 -4.67 -7.19 1.94
CA SER A 35 -5.79 -8.13 1.93
C SER A 35 -5.51 -9.40 1.15
N MET A 36 -4.26 -9.76 0.98
CA MET A 36 -3.89 -10.95 0.24
C MET A 36 -3.83 -12.17 1.13
N ASN A 37 -4.32 -13.27 0.65
CA ASN A 37 -4.38 -14.53 1.38
C ASN A 37 -2.98 -15.02 1.76
N GLY A 38 -2.69 -15.05 3.06
CA GLY A 38 -1.45 -15.59 3.56
C GLY A 38 -0.18 -14.85 3.14
N TYR A 39 -0.32 -13.74 2.45
CA TYR A 39 0.81 -13.01 1.91
C TYR A 39 0.68 -11.54 2.29
N ARG A 40 1.56 -11.06 3.13
CA ARG A 40 1.46 -9.71 3.68
C ARG A 40 2.72 -8.88 3.47
N SER A 41 3.41 -9.14 2.37
CA SER A 41 4.56 -8.33 2.00
C SER A 41 4.41 -7.88 0.55
N LEU A 42 5.03 -6.75 0.24
CA LEU A 42 4.95 -6.16 -1.09
C LEU A 42 6.37 -6.00 -1.61
N ASP A 43 6.54 -6.24 -2.91
CA ASP A 43 7.81 -6.03 -3.57
C ASP A 43 7.91 -4.62 -4.10
N ASN A 44 9.09 -4.04 -4.06
CA ASN A 44 9.33 -2.71 -4.63
C ASN A 44 9.00 -2.74 -6.12
N GLY A 45 8.23 -1.76 -6.56
CA GLY A 45 7.84 -1.65 -7.96
C GLY A 45 6.64 -2.48 -8.37
N SER A 46 6.04 -3.23 -7.46
CA SER A 46 4.83 -4.01 -7.75
C SER A 46 3.64 -3.09 -7.95
N GLU A 47 2.79 -3.43 -8.92
CA GLU A 47 1.53 -2.73 -9.11
C GLU A 47 0.48 -3.29 -8.16
N VAL A 48 -0.22 -2.41 -7.48
CA VAL A 48 -1.23 -2.79 -6.50
C VAL A 48 -2.48 -1.96 -6.67
N GLU A 49 -3.58 -2.49 -6.16
CA GLU A 49 -4.84 -1.76 -6.03
C GLU A 49 -5.13 -1.57 -4.55
N PHE A 50 -5.65 -0.41 -4.21
CA PHE A 50 -5.88 -0.09 -2.81
C PHE A 50 -6.92 1.02 -2.68
N GLU A 51 -7.44 1.16 -1.45
CA GLU A 51 -8.31 2.27 -1.10
C GLU A 51 -7.52 3.27 -0.27
N VAL A 52 -7.79 4.54 -0.46
CA VAL A 52 -7.11 5.60 0.28
C VAL A 52 -8.02 6.08 1.40
N LYS A 53 -7.46 6.16 2.59
CA LYS A 53 -8.18 6.62 3.77
C LYS A 53 -7.34 7.63 4.52
N LYS A 54 -7.99 8.63 5.08
CA LYS A 54 -7.31 9.60 5.94
C LYS A 54 -7.05 8.99 7.30
N GLY A 55 -5.79 8.97 7.70
CA GLY A 55 -5.39 8.50 9.01
C GLY A 55 -4.72 9.60 9.82
N PRO A 56 -4.32 9.29 11.05
CA PRO A 56 -3.67 10.30 11.93
C PRO A 56 -2.37 10.82 11.39
N LYS A 57 -1.70 10.07 10.55
CA LYS A 57 -0.42 10.47 9.94
C LYS A 57 -0.54 10.90 8.49
N GLY A 58 -1.77 11.10 8.01
CA GLY A 58 -2.03 11.47 6.62
C GLY A 58 -2.75 10.36 5.88
N LEU A 59 -2.57 10.29 4.58
CA LEU A 59 -3.26 9.30 3.76
C LEU A 59 -2.68 7.91 3.98
N GLN A 60 -3.54 6.92 4.09
CA GLN A 60 -3.17 5.53 4.28
C GLN A 60 -3.86 4.66 3.24
N ALA A 61 -3.16 3.61 2.81
CA ALA A 61 -3.73 2.62 1.91
C ALA A 61 -4.41 1.52 2.72
N GLU A 62 -5.56 1.06 2.24
CA GLU A 62 -6.31 -0.04 2.84
C GLU A 62 -6.75 -1.02 1.78
N ASN A 63 -7.01 -2.25 2.18
CA ASN A 63 -7.46 -3.32 1.27
C ASN A 63 -6.52 -3.46 0.07
N VAL A 64 -5.23 -3.48 0.34
CA VAL A 64 -4.21 -3.54 -0.70
C VAL A 64 -4.17 -4.94 -1.30
N GLU A 65 -4.22 -5.00 -2.62
CA GLU A 65 -4.15 -6.25 -3.36
C GLU A 65 -3.21 -6.07 -4.55
N ILE A 66 -2.64 -7.17 -5.02
CA ILE A 66 -1.85 -7.14 -6.25
C ILE A 66 -2.80 -6.84 -7.42
N ALA A 67 -2.40 -5.90 -8.23
CA ALA A 67 -3.21 -5.50 -9.39
C ALA A 67 -3.15 -6.53 -10.51
#